data_d2a7c90abbb16e9ac686e38ed50f1f5c
#
_entry.id   d2a7c90abbb16e9ac686e38ed50f1f5c
#
_cell.length_a   1.000
_cell.length_b   1.000
_cell.length_c   1.000
_cell.angle_alpha   90.00
_cell.angle_beta   90.00
_cell.angle_gamma   90.00
#
_symmetry.space_group_name_H-M   'P 1'
#
loop_
_entity.id
_entity.type
_entity.pdbx_description
1 polymer ?
#
loop_
_entity_poly.entity_id
_entity_poly.type
_entity_poly.pdbx_seq_one_letter_code
_entity_poly.pdbx_strand_id
1 'polypeptide(L)'
;MPTKVVALRPLRYKGKAKSSRAKRIIRHIRVRKKVYGAPERPRMAVFRSSNHISVQIIDDQAGHTLAAASDMDAEIRSECQGKRKTEVAKLVGALAANRSKTAGVKQVVFDRGGYAYHGRVQALADAAREGGLTF
;
A
#
# COMPACT_ATOMS: atom_id res chain seq x y z
N MET A 1 -14.78 22.61 -14.14
CA MET A 1 -13.81 22.18 -15.18
C MET A 1 -13.21 20.85 -14.79
N PRO A 2 -13.31 19.81 -15.59
CA PRO A 2 -12.63 18.57 -15.28
C PRO A 2 -11.12 18.83 -15.33
N THR A 3 -10.46 18.64 -14.21
CA THR A 3 -9.00 18.64 -14.16
C THR A 3 -8.51 17.56 -15.12
N LYS A 4 -7.69 17.95 -16.09
CA LYS A 4 -7.01 16.99 -16.95
C LYS A 4 -6.27 15.99 -16.06
N VAL A 5 -6.71 14.74 -16.10
CA VAL A 5 -5.94 13.64 -15.50
C VAL A 5 -4.63 13.60 -16.25
N VAL A 6 -3.55 14.06 -15.60
CA VAL A 6 -2.22 13.87 -16.14
C VAL A 6 -1.97 12.37 -16.10
N ALA A 7 -2.13 11.71 -17.23
CA ALA A 7 -1.76 10.31 -17.35
C ALA A 7 -0.27 10.19 -17.03
N LEU A 8 0.02 9.65 -15.87
CA LEU A 8 1.39 9.31 -15.51
C LEU A 8 1.92 8.39 -16.62
N ARG A 9 3.02 8.80 -17.25
CA ARG A 9 3.69 7.96 -18.24
C ARG A 9 3.94 6.59 -17.62
N PRO A 10 3.46 5.49 -18.25
CA PRO A 10 3.70 4.18 -17.69
C PRO A 10 5.21 3.94 -17.60
N LEU A 11 5.68 3.63 -16.41
CA LEU A 11 7.05 3.20 -16.19
C LEU A 11 7.29 1.97 -17.08
N ARG A 12 8.27 2.06 -17.98
CA ARG A 12 8.66 0.94 -18.83
C ARG A 12 10.02 0.43 -18.37
N TYR A 13 10.05 -0.82 -17.96
CA TYR A 13 11.31 -1.50 -17.74
C TYR A 13 11.88 -1.97 -19.10
N LYS A 14 13.05 -1.45 -19.48
CA LYS A 14 13.67 -1.72 -20.78
C LYS A 14 14.66 -2.91 -20.77
N GLY A 15 14.79 -3.64 -19.68
CA GLY A 15 15.78 -4.72 -19.57
C GLY A 15 15.17 -6.11 -19.38
N LYS A 16 15.98 -7.16 -19.58
CA LYS A 16 15.61 -8.51 -19.17
C LYS A 16 15.64 -8.60 -17.64
N ALA A 17 14.56 -9.10 -17.06
CA ALA A 17 14.45 -9.25 -15.60
C ALA A 17 15.34 -10.39 -15.12
N LYS A 18 16.53 -10.09 -14.62
CA LYS A 18 17.48 -11.08 -14.11
C LYS A 18 17.36 -11.29 -12.59
N SER A 19 16.99 -10.28 -11.82
CA SER A 19 16.88 -10.33 -10.36
C SER A 19 15.43 -10.41 -9.89
N SER A 20 15.21 -10.86 -8.64
CA SER A 20 13.90 -10.86 -7.99
C SER A 20 13.32 -9.46 -7.89
N ARG A 21 14.17 -8.47 -7.61
CA ARG A 21 13.77 -7.05 -7.56
C ARG A 21 13.27 -6.54 -8.91
N ALA A 22 13.98 -6.86 -9.99
CA ALA A 22 13.58 -6.47 -11.34
C ALA A 22 12.25 -7.12 -11.75
N LYS A 23 12.06 -8.40 -11.42
CA LYS A 23 10.79 -9.10 -11.64
C LYS A 23 9.65 -8.46 -10.89
N ARG A 24 9.87 -8.05 -9.63
CA ARG A 24 8.87 -7.35 -8.82
C ARG A 24 8.50 -6.00 -9.45
N ILE A 25 9.46 -5.24 -9.93
CA ILE A 25 9.23 -3.95 -10.60
C ILE A 25 8.32 -4.13 -11.82
N ILE A 26 8.54 -5.17 -12.62
CA ILE A 26 7.71 -5.49 -13.79
C ILE A 26 6.28 -5.82 -13.37
N ARG A 27 6.10 -6.64 -12.31
CA ARG A 27 4.77 -6.94 -11.77
C ARG A 27 4.07 -5.68 -11.25
N HIS A 28 4.80 -4.79 -10.59
CA HIS A 28 4.26 -3.53 -10.09
C HIS A 28 3.80 -2.62 -11.24
N ILE A 29 4.57 -2.54 -12.31
CA ILE A 29 4.18 -1.80 -13.52
C ILE A 29 2.85 -2.33 -14.09
N ARG A 30 2.67 -3.65 -14.13
CA ARG A 30 1.40 -4.26 -14.58
C ARG A 30 0.23 -3.92 -13.68
N VAL A 31 0.42 -3.98 -12.37
CA VAL A 31 -0.60 -3.59 -11.38
C VAL A 31 -0.98 -2.12 -11.56
N ARG A 32 0.00 -1.24 -11.73
CA ARG A 32 -0.21 0.20 -11.87
C ARG A 32 -0.92 0.62 -13.15
N LYS A 33 -1.02 -0.25 -14.14
CA LYS A 33 -1.87 -0.02 -15.32
C LYS A 33 -3.36 0.00 -14.98
N LYS A 34 -3.76 -0.73 -13.94
CA LYS A 34 -5.16 -0.88 -13.53
C LYS A 34 -5.48 -0.12 -12.24
N VAL A 35 -4.47 0.14 -11.42
CA VAL A 35 -4.63 0.73 -10.08
C VAL A 35 -4.18 2.19 -10.11
N TYR A 36 -5.10 3.09 -9.80
CA TYR A 36 -4.87 4.53 -9.74
C TYR A 36 -5.70 5.12 -8.60
N GLY A 37 -5.07 5.91 -7.73
CA GLY A 37 -5.72 6.56 -6.60
C GLY A 37 -6.41 7.85 -6.98
N ALA A 38 -7.71 7.93 -6.75
CA ALA A 38 -8.51 9.15 -6.89
C ALA A 38 -8.83 9.75 -5.52
N PRO A 39 -9.24 11.03 -5.40
CA PRO A 39 -9.60 11.61 -4.11
C PRO A 39 -10.68 10.84 -3.36
N GLU A 40 -11.69 10.34 -4.06
CA GLU A 40 -12.79 9.55 -3.50
C GLU A 40 -12.39 8.09 -3.22
N ARG A 41 -11.35 7.60 -3.86
CA ARG A 41 -10.85 6.24 -3.73
C ARG A 41 -9.32 6.22 -3.85
N PRO A 42 -8.59 6.65 -2.81
CA PRO A 42 -7.13 6.71 -2.83
C PRO A 42 -6.48 5.32 -3.00
N ARG A 43 -5.24 5.32 -3.42
CA ARG A 43 -4.45 4.11 -3.59
C ARG A 43 -3.75 3.73 -2.28
N MET A 44 -4.01 2.53 -1.81
CA MET A 44 -3.33 1.92 -0.66
C MET A 44 -2.10 1.15 -1.17
N ALA A 45 -0.95 1.78 -1.10
CA ALA A 45 0.32 1.23 -1.60
C ALA A 45 1.09 0.54 -0.48
N VAL A 46 1.40 -0.75 -0.66
CA VAL A 46 2.16 -1.55 0.28
C VAL A 46 3.63 -1.60 -0.12
N PHE A 47 4.51 -1.38 0.83
CA PHE A 47 5.95 -1.61 0.70
C PHE A 47 6.40 -2.64 1.74
N ARG A 48 7.09 -3.68 1.27
CA ARG A 48 7.62 -4.76 2.11
C ARG A 48 9.12 -4.91 1.88
N SER A 49 9.91 -4.79 2.93
CA SER A 49 11.31 -5.23 2.96
C SER A 49 11.43 -6.57 3.69
N SER A 50 12.65 -7.08 3.84
CA SER A 50 12.89 -8.31 4.63
C SER A 50 12.50 -8.14 6.10
N ASN A 51 12.70 -6.94 6.68
CA ASN A 51 12.52 -6.68 8.11
C ASN A 51 11.31 -5.80 8.43
N HIS A 52 10.82 -5.00 7.48
CA HIS A 52 9.79 -4.00 7.72
C HIS A 52 8.68 -4.06 6.68
N ILE A 53 7.50 -3.59 7.08
CA ILE A 53 6.35 -3.42 6.20
C ILE A 53 5.71 -2.06 6.48
N SER A 54 5.33 -1.37 5.42
CA SER A 54 4.67 -0.08 5.50
C SER A 54 3.60 0.06 4.44
N VAL A 55 2.70 1.02 4.65
CA VAL A 55 1.62 1.31 3.72
C VAL A 55 1.40 2.82 3.66
N GLN A 56 1.07 3.31 2.47
CA GLN A 56 0.68 4.70 2.23
C GLN A 56 -0.67 4.74 1.53
N ILE A 57 -1.51 5.68 1.95
CA ILE A 57 -2.78 5.98 1.30
C ILE A 57 -2.57 7.24 0.48
N ILE A 58 -2.57 7.09 -0.85
CA ILE A 58 -2.10 8.11 -1.78
C ILE A 58 -3.24 8.57 -2.70
N ASP A 59 -3.43 9.89 -2.80
CA ASP A 59 -4.19 10.51 -3.86
C ASP A 59 -3.25 10.80 -5.04
N ASP A 60 -3.34 9.99 -6.09
CA ASP A 60 -2.46 10.11 -7.26
C ASP A 60 -2.77 11.34 -8.11
N GLN A 61 -3.99 11.89 -8.03
CA GLN A 61 -4.34 13.12 -8.76
C GLN A 61 -3.65 14.34 -8.15
N ALA A 62 -3.64 14.43 -6.82
CA ALA A 62 -2.97 15.51 -6.10
C ALA A 62 -1.48 15.24 -5.90
N GLY A 63 -1.04 13.99 -6.07
CA GLY A 63 0.32 13.57 -5.75
C GLY A 63 0.64 13.65 -4.26
N HIS A 64 -0.35 13.39 -3.41
CA HIS A 64 -0.28 13.62 -1.97
C HIS A 64 -0.62 12.35 -1.18
N THR A 65 0.14 12.08 -0.12
CA THR A 65 -0.13 10.99 0.82
C THR A 65 -1.07 11.48 1.90
N LEU A 66 -2.25 10.84 2.00
CA LEU A 66 -3.30 11.22 2.94
C LEU A 66 -3.09 10.60 4.33
N ALA A 67 -2.59 9.38 4.37
CA ALA A 67 -2.29 8.64 5.58
C ALA A 67 -1.18 7.63 5.31
N ALA A 68 -0.45 7.26 6.34
CA ALA A 68 0.60 6.25 6.25
C ALA A 68 0.71 5.48 7.56
N ALA A 69 1.21 4.26 7.50
CA ALA A 69 1.50 3.43 8.67
C ALA A 69 2.70 2.55 8.43
N SER A 70 3.48 2.32 9.46
CA SER A 70 4.68 1.48 9.43
C SER A 70 4.83 0.73 10.76
N ASP A 71 5.47 -0.43 10.72
CA ASP A 71 5.85 -1.16 11.92
C ASP A 71 6.87 -0.41 12.80
N MET A 72 7.52 0.60 12.25
CA MET A 72 8.46 1.48 12.96
C MET A 72 7.77 2.64 13.67
N ASP A 73 6.48 2.85 13.46
CA ASP A 73 5.73 3.93 14.09
C ASP A 73 5.63 3.73 15.61
N ALA A 74 5.78 4.83 16.36
CA ALA A 74 5.84 4.82 17.83
C ALA A 74 4.61 4.17 18.48
N GLU A 75 3.43 4.28 17.85
CA GLU A 75 2.17 3.74 18.37
C GLU A 75 2.17 2.20 18.46
N ILE A 76 2.84 1.50 17.54
CA ILE A 76 2.82 0.04 17.47
C ILE A 76 4.20 -0.60 17.57
N ARG A 77 5.28 0.18 17.59
CA ARG A 77 6.64 -0.35 17.58
C ARG A 77 6.92 -1.32 18.73
N SER A 78 6.45 -1.01 19.92
CA SER A 78 6.60 -1.88 21.09
C SER A 78 5.79 -3.17 20.96
N GLU A 79 4.60 -3.10 20.39
CA GLU A 79 3.75 -4.27 20.15
C GLU A 79 4.30 -5.19 19.05
N CYS A 80 5.08 -4.65 18.14
CA CYS A 80 5.70 -5.43 17.06
C CYS A 80 6.88 -6.29 17.52
N GLN A 81 7.46 -5.99 18.69
CA GLN A 81 8.62 -6.71 19.19
C GLN A 81 8.27 -8.17 19.54
N GLY A 82 9.08 -9.10 19.07
CA GLY A 82 8.92 -10.53 19.32
C GLY A 82 7.78 -11.20 18.54
N LYS A 83 7.05 -10.47 17.71
CA LYS A 83 5.95 -11.02 16.90
C LYS A 83 6.43 -11.51 15.54
N ARG A 84 5.68 -12.45 14.97
CA ARG A 84 5.89 -12.92 13.60
C ARG A 84 5.62 -11.78 12.62
N LYS A 85 6.24 -11.86 11.45
CA LYS A 85 6.08 -10.84 10.39
C LYS A 85 4.62 -10.67 9.94
N THR A 86 3.84 -11.76 9.90
CA THR A 86 2.40 -11.70 9.57
C THR A 86 1.58 -10.99 10.65
N GLU A 87 1.89 -11.18 11.92
CA GLU A 87 1.24 -10.49 13.03
C GLU A 87 1.57 -8.99 13.02
N VAL A 88 2.83 -8.64 12.73
CA VAL A 88 3.27 -7.25 12.55
C VAL A 88 2.50 -6.60 11.38
N ALA A 89 2.32 -7.30 10.28
CA ALA A 89 1.56 -6.81 9.15
C ALA A 89 0.09 -6.53 9.51
N LYS A 90 -0.53 -7.34 10.35
CA LYS A 90 -1.88 -7.10 10.87
C LYS A 90 -1.96 -5.82 11.70
N LEU A 91 -0.97 -5.57 12.55
CA LEU A 91 -0.91 -4.33 13.33
C LEU A 91 -0.77 -3.10 12.44
N VAL A 92 0.06 -3.17 11.42
CA VAL A 92 0.23 -2.10 10.43
C VAL A 92 -1.07 -1.85 9.67
N GLY A 93 -1.75 -2.91 9.23
CA GLY A 93 -3.04 -2.80 8.55
C GLY A 93 -4.12 -2.14 9.40
N ALA A 94 -4.21 -2.54 10.67
CA ALA A 94 -5.16 -1.95 11.63
C ALA A 94 -4.85 -0.46 11.88
N LEU A 95 -3.59 -0.10 12.04
CA LEU A 95 -3.15 1.29 12.21
C LEU A 95 -3.47 2.13 10.96
N ALA A 96 -3.22 1.59 9.78
CA ALA A 96 -3.53 2.24 8.51
C ALA A 96 -5.03 2.52 8.37
N ALA A 97 -5.88 1.56 8.74
CA ALA A 97 -7.33 1.72 8.72
C ALA A 97 -7.77 2.82 9.68
N ASN A 98 -7.24 2.85 10.89
CA ASN A 98 -7.56 3.87 11.89
C ASN A 98 -7.16 5.27 11.42
N ARG A 99 -5.95 5.43 10.91
CA ARG A 99 -5.46 6.71 10.39
C ARG A 99 -6.21 7.16 9.15
N SER A 100 -6.64 6.22 8.30
CA SER A 100 -7.48 6.50 7.14
C SER A 100 -8.84 7.06 7.55
N LYS A 101 -9.46 6.50 8.58
CA LYS A 101 -10.72 7.02 9.15
C LYS A 101 -10.56 8.46 9.63
N THR A 102 -9.49 8.75 10.36
CA THR A 102 -9.17 10.10 10.84
C THR A 102 -8.99 11.07 9.67
N ALA A 103 -8.42 10.63 8.56
CA ALA A 103 -8.26 11.41 7.34
C ALA A 103 -9.54 11.49 6.48
N GLY A 104 -10.63 10.84 6.88
CA GLY A 104 -11.89 10.81 6.13
C GLY A 104 -11.92 9.84 4.96
N VAL A 105 -10.99 8.91 4.88
CA VAL A 105 -10.92 7.91 3.81
C VAL A 105 -11.71 6.68 4.20
N LYS A 106 -12.68 6.28 3.35
CA LYS A 106 -13.52 5.10 3.57
C LYS A 106 -13.23 3.98 2.57
N GLN A 107 -12.88 4.33 1.35
CA GLN A 107 -12.62 3.40 0.26
C GLN A 107 -11.21 3.60 -0.26
N VAL A 108 -10.56 2.50 -0.64
CA VAL A 108 -9.23 2.54 -1.26
C VAL A 108 -9.16 1.55 -2.42
N VAL A 109 -8.19 1.76 -3.31
CA VAL A 109 -7.77 0.79 -4.31
C VAL A 109 -6.49 0.15 -3.80
N PHE A 110 -6.45 -1.17 -3.72
CA PHE A 110 -5.30 -1.88 -3.17
C PHE A 110 -4.20 -2.02 -4.22
N ASP A 111 -3.01 -1.52 -3.90
CA ASP A 111 -1.79 -1.69 -4.69
C ASP A 111 -0.83 -2.61 -3.92
N ARG A 112 -0.72 -3.85 -4.36
CA ARG A 112 0.16 -4.84 -3.75
C ARG A 112 1.66 -4.58 -3.99
N GLY A 113 2.03 -3.55 -4.73
CA GLY A 113 3.42 -3.16 -4.95
C GLY A 113 4.26 -4.15 -5.76
N GLY A 114 3.64 -5.05 -6.52
CA GLY A 114 4.31 -6.12 -7.25
C GLY A 114 4.64 -7.35 -6.40
N TYR A 115 4.27 -7.35 -5.11
CA TYR A 115 4.36 -8.54 -4.25
C TYR A 115 3.19 -9.49 -4.52
N ALA A 116 3.36 -10.77 -4.19
CA ALA A 116 2.25 -11.71 -4.23
C ALA A 116 1.20 -11.34 -3.17
N TYR A 117 -0.09 -11.48 -3.48
CA TYR A 117 -1.17 -11.31 -2.51
C TYR A 117 -1.24 -12.56 -1.62
N HIS A 118 -0.27 -12.68 -0.73
CA HIS A 118 -0.08 -13.81 0.16
C HIS A 118 0.73 -13.40 1.40
N GLY A 119 0.61 -14.13 2.49
CA GLY A 119 1.39 -13.94 3.71
C GLY A 119 1.20 -12.55 4.30
N ARG A 120 2.29 -11.79 4.42
CA ARG A 120 2.31 -10.46 5.04
C ARG A 120 1.39 -9.45 4.36
N VAL A 121 1.39 -9.44 3.03
CA VAL A 121 0.56 -8.51 2.23
C VAL A 121 -0.92 -8.80 2.43
N GLN A 122 -1.31 -10.07 2.39
CA GLN A 122 -2.68 -10.50 2.65
C GLN A 122 -3.10 -10.19 4.08
N ALA A 123 -2.24 -10.47 5.06
CA ALA A 123 -2.53 -10.18 6.47
C ALA A 123 -2.78 -8.69 6.71
N LEU A 124 -1.99 -7.82 6.10
CA LEU A 124 -2.16 -6.37 6.17
C LEU A 124 -3.50 -5.94 5.54
N ALA A 125 -3.82 -6.46 4.35
CA ALA A 125 -5.06 -6.14 3.65
C ALA A 125 -6.29 -6.58 4.45
N ASP A 126 -6.28 -7.80 4.98
CA ASP A 126 -7.39 -8.33 5.78
C ASP A 126 -7.60 -7.50 7.06
N ALA A 127 -6.52 -7.13 7.75
CA ALA A 127 -6.60 -6.29 8.94
C ALA A 127 -7.15 -4.89 8.63
N ALA A 128 -6.76 -4.31 7.49
CA ALA A 128 -7.30 -3.02 7.05
C ALA A 128 -8.80 -3.10 6.73
N ARG A 129 -9.26 -4.20 6.12
CA ARG A 129 -10.69 -4.45 5.88
C ARG A 129 -11.47 -4.61 7.18
N GLU A 130 -10.96 -5.36 8.13
CA GLU A 130 -11.54 -5.51 9.47
C GLU A 130 -11.61 -4.16 10.19
N GLY A 131 -10.65 -3.28 9.97
CA GLY A 131 -10.63 -1.92 10.49
C GLY A 131 -11.60 -0.96 9.83
N GLY A 132 -12.32 -1.38 8.78
CA GLY A 132 -13.38 -0.60 8.14
C GLY A 132 -13.07 -0.02 6.77
N LEU A 133 -11.88 -0.26 6.20
CA LEU A 133 -11.59 0.14 4.82
C LEU A 133 -12.29 -0.80 3.83
N THR A 134 -12.87 -0.21 2.79
CA THR A 134 -13.55 -0.94 1.71
C THR A 134 -12.64 -1.03 0.48
N PHE A 135 -12.37 -2.24 0.09
CA PHE A 135 -11.65 -2.55 -1.15
C PHE A 135 -11.72 -4.02 -1.52
#